data_486e72b5d801cb9cbccb9f9b93a9f7c4
#
_entry.id   486e72b5d801cb9cbccb9f9b93a9f7c4
#
_cell.length_a   1.000
_cell.length_b   1.000
_cell.length_c   1.000
_cell.angle_alpha   90.00
_cell.angle_beta   90.00
_cell.angle_gamma   90.00
#
_symmetry.space_group_name_H-M   'P 1'
#
loop_
_entity.id
_entity.type
_entity.pdbx_description
1 polymer ?
#
loop_
_entity_poly.entity_id
_entity_poly.type
_entity_poly.pdbx_seq_one_letter_code
_entity_poly.pdbx_strand_id
1 'polypeptide(L)'
;MRYLGLAAMEQSALLAELEAMPDYLATAFAGLSPREATVAGPDGALAPVEQCWHLADLEREGYGQRIQRLLREVDPVLADFDGARIARERAYRSRSLAEGLAAFREARAQNLTRLRTLTPAEWPRTGSQEGVGPIALCDIPAMMAEHDAGHRQEIAAWLHGREAR
;
A
#
# COMPACT_ATOMS: atom_id res chain seq x y z
N MET A 1 6.52 18.42 -2.70
CA MET A 1 6.23 18.41 -1.22
C MET A 1 4.72 18.42 -0.99
N ARG A 2 4.06 17.34 -1.44
CA ARG A 2 2.59 17.31 -1.55
C ARG A 2 1.87 17.46 -0.20
N TYR A 3 2.23 16.66 0.80
CA TYR A 3 1.53 16.64 2.09
C TYR A 3 1.62 17.98 2.85
N LEU A 4 2.79 18.60 2.87
CA LEU A 4 3.00 19.89 3.54
C LEU A 4 2.29 21.05 2.84
N GLY A 5 1.97 20.91 1.57
CA GLY A 5 1.19 21.92 0.82
C GLY A 5 -0.32 21.83 1.07
N LEU A 6 -0.80 20.80 1.75
CA LEU A 6 -2.20 20.59 2.07
C LEU A 6 -2.60 21.37 3.33
N ALA A 7 -3.85 21.83 3.38
CA ALA A 7 -4.42 22.34 4.61
C ALA A 7 -4.56 21.23 5.68
N ALA A 8 -4.59 21.59 6.95
CA ALA A 8 -4.64 20.61 8.05
C ALA A 8 -5.79 19.61 7.93
N MET A 9 -6.96 20.05 7.48
CA MET A 9 -8.10 19.17 7.21
C MET A 9 -7.82 18.18 6.07
N GLU A 10 -7.15 18.61 5.01
CA GLU A 10 -6.80 17.76 3.87
C GLU A 10 -5.72 16.74 4.27
N GLN A 11 -4.75 17.13 5.09
CA GLN A 11 -3.77 16.22 5.67
C GLN A 11 -4.44 15.12 6.51
N SER A 12 -5.37 15.51 7.38
CA SER A 12 -6.13 14.57 8.21
C SER A 12 -7.00 13.64 7.35
N ALA A 13 -7.65 14.16 6.33
CA ALA A 13 -8.47 13.39 5.40
C ALA A 13 -7.64 12.37 4.62
N LEU A 14 -6.45 12.74 4.15
CA LEU A 14 -5.53 11.84 3.45
C LEU A 14 -5.10 10.67 4.35
N LEU A 15 -4.71 10.95 5.59
CA LEU A 15 -4.33 9.87 6.52
C LEU A 15 -5.53 8.98 6.90
N ALA A 16 -6.72 9.56 7.02
CA ALA A 16 -7.95 8.79 7.27
C ALA A 16 -8.32 7.88 6.08
N GLU A 17 -8.11 8.35 4.85
CA GLU A 17 -8.28 7.53 3.64
C GLU A 17 -7.34 6.31 3.63
N LEU A 18 -6.07 6.53 3.97
CA LEU A 18 -5.10 5.45 4.08
C LEU A 18 -5.47 4.45 5.19
N GLU A 19 -5.97 4.94 6.32
CA GLU A 19 -6.43 4.12 7.44
C GLU A 19 -7.65 3.25 7.09
N ALA A 20 -8.50 3.72 6.19
CA ALA A 20 -9.71 3.02 5.75
C ALA A 20 -9.44 1.89 4.74
N MET A 21 -8.27 1.82 4.11
CA MET A 21 -7.99 0.83 3.06
C MET A 21 -8.09 -0.62 3.53
N PRO A 22 -7.59 -1.02 4.72
CA PRO A 22 -7.78 -2.39 5.22
C PRO A 22 -9.25 -2.78 5.41
N ASP A 23 -10.10 -1.87 5.85
CA ASP A 23 -11.55 -2.13 6.00
C ASP A 23 -12.24 -2.24 4.63
N TYR A 24 -11.81 -1.44 3.65
CA TYR A 24 -12.26 -1.59 2.27
C TYR A 24 -11.96 -3.00 1.73
N LEU A 25 -10.73 -3.51 1.91
CA LEU A 25 -10.37 -4.86 1.50
C LEU A 25 -11.20 -5.92 2.23
N ALA A 26 -11.36 -5.79 3.54
CA ALA A 26 -12.14 -6.71 4.35
C ALA A 26 -13.60 -6.81 3.87
N THR A 27 -14.20 -5.67 3.52
CA THR A 27 -15.56 -5.61 2.98
C THR A 27 -15.62 -6.20 1.56
N ALA A 28 -14.70 -5.81 0.69
CA ALA A 28 -14.68 -6.24 -0.71
C ALA A 28 -14.52 -7.77 -0.84
N PHE A 29 -13.74 -8.37 0.04
CA PHE A 29 -13.41 -9.80 -0.01
C PHE A 29 -14.14 -10.64 1.04
N ALA A 30 -15.15 -10.07 1.71
CA ALA A 30 -15.97 -10.79 2.67
C ALA A 30 -16.69 -11.97 2.01
N GLY A 31 -16.66 -13.13 2.67
CA GLY A 31 -17.40 -14.32 2.23
C GLY A 31 -16.81 -15.03 1.00
N LEU A 32 -15.63 -14.65 0.52
CA LEU A 32 -14.96 -15.39 -0.55
C LEU A 32 -14.55 -16.78 -0.08
N SER A 33 -14.83 -17.79 -0.91
CA SER A 33 -14.25 -19.11 -0.74
C SER A 33 -12.74 -19.08 -1.05
N PRO A 34 -11.95 -20.05 -0.56
CA PRO A 34 -10.54 -20.16 -0.91
C PRO A 34 -10.29 -20.21 -2.42
N ARG A 35 -11.19 -20.83 -3.17
CA ARG A 35 -11.10 -20.89 -4.63
C ARG A 35 -11.32 -19.51 -5.28
N GLU A 36 -12.34 -18.79 -4.86
CA GLU A 36 -12.62 -17.45 -5.38
C GLU A 36 -11.46 -16.48 -5.08
N ALA A 37 -10.86 -16.59 -3.90
CA ALA A 37 -9.73 -15.75 -3.49
C ALA A 37 -8.49 -15.90 -4.39
N THR A 38 -8.39 -16.97 -5.17
CA THR A 38 -7.26 -17.23 -6.09
C THR A 38 -7.56 -16.93 -7.55
N VAL A 39 -8.76 -16.44 -7.87
CA VAL A 39 -9.14 -16.08 -9.25
C VAL A 39 -8.55 -14.74 -9.62
N ALA A 40 -7.73 -14.71 -10.67
CA ALA A 40 -7.16 -13.47 -11.19
C ALA A 40 -8.24 -12.50 -11.69
N GLY A 41 -7.95 -11.22 -11.63
CA GLY A 41 -8.78 -10.18 -12.22
C GLY A 41 -8.69 -10.09 -13.73
N PRO A 42 -9.45 -9.17 -14.34
CA PRO A 42 -9.36 -8.89 -15.77
C PRO A 42 -7.91 -8.50 -16.17
N ASP A 43 -7.55 -8.87 -17.40
CA ASP A 43 -6.23 -8.52 -17.99
C ASP A 43 -5.01 -8.96 -17.14
N GLY A 44 -5.17 -10.02 -16.35
CA GLY A 44 -4.11 -10.54 -15.48
C GLY A 44 -3.88 -9.74 -14.18
N ALA A 45 -4.83 -8.89 -13.80
CA ALA A 45 -4.81 -8.21 -12.50
C ALA A 45 -4.77 -9.23 -11.35
N LEU A 46 -4.25 -8.79 -10.22
CA LEU A 46 -4.04 -9.63 -9.04
C LEU A 46 -5.34 -10.27 -8.55
N ALA A 47 -5.26 -11.54 -8.13
CA ALA A 47 -6.32 -12.20 -7.39
C ALA A 47 -6.48 -11.57 -5.97
N PRO A 48 -7.65 -11.72 -5.31
CA PRO A 48 -7.86 -11.17 -3.96
C PRO A 48 -6.76 -11.50 -2.95
N VAL A 49 -6.29 -12.73 -2.91
CA VAL A 49 -5.19 -13.14 -2.01
C VAL A 49 -3.88 -12.44 -2.38
N GLU A 50 -3.62 -12.25 -3.66
CA GLU A 50 -2.44 -11.54 -4.14
C GLU A 50 -2.51 -10.04 -3.83
N GLN A 51 -3.69 -9.42 -3.94
CA GLN A 51 -3.92 -8.03 -3.53
C GLN A 51 -3.52 -7.81 -2.07
N CYS A 52 -4.01 -8.67 -1.16
CA CYS A 52 -3.74 -8.52 0.27
C CYS A 52 -2.25 -8.69 0.60
N TRP A 53 -1.59 -9.69 0.06
CA TRP A 53 -0.16 -9.94 0.33
C TRP A 53 0.75 -8.93 -0.35
N HIS A 54 0.42 -8.49 -1.56
CA HIS A 54 1.15 -7.42 -2.24
C HIS A 54 1.11 -6.12 -1.42
N LEU A 55 -0.08 -5.72 -0.98
CA LEU A 55 -0.24 -4.52 -0.14
C LEU A 55 0.48 -4.66 1.20
N ALA A 56 0.43 -5.84 1.83
CA ALA A 56 1.14 -6.09 3.09
C ALA A 56 2.66 -5.97 2.93
N ASP A 57 3.22 -6.61 1.92
CA ASP A 57 4.67 -6.62 1.70
C ASP A 57 5.18 -5.27 1.21
N LEU A 58 4.45 -4.57 0.34
CA LEU A 58 4.77 -3.21 -0.07
C LEU A 58 4.73 -2.25 1.14
N GLU A 59 3.76 -2.41 2.02
CA GLU A 59 3.64 -1.58 3.23
C GLU A 59 4.85 -1.75 4.16
N ARG A 60 5.32 -2.99 4.32
CA ARG A 60 6.47 -3.32 5.18
C ARG A 60 7.81 -2.97 4.53
N GLU A 61 8.04 -3.50 3.33
CA GLU A 61 9.35 -3.52 2.66
C GLU A 61 9.52 -2.37 1.67
N GLY A 62 8.41 -1.80 1.18
CA GLY A 62 8.41 -0.59 0.38
C GLY A 62 8.29 0.65 1.26
N TYR A 63 7.09 1.07 1.60
CA TYR A 63 6.85 2.33 2.32
C TYR A 63 7.48 2.36 3.72
N GLY A 64 7.37 1.29 4.49
CA GLY A 64 7.96 1.21 5.83
C GLY A 64 9.47 1.39 5.82
N GLN A 65 10.16 0.74 4.88
CA GLN A 65 11.60 0.88 4.70
C GLN A 65 11.98 2.27 4.21
N ARG A 66 11.22 2.84 3.27
CA ARG A 66 11.47 4.19 2.75
C ARG A 66 11.34 5.25 3.86
N ILE A 67 10.27 5.19 4.64
CA ILE A 67 10.07 6.09 5.79
C ILE A 67 11.23 5.96 6.76
N GLN A 68 11.62 4.74 7.13
CA GLN A 68 12.71 4.49 8.07
C GLN A 68 14.05 5.03 7.57
N ARG A 69 14.38 4.79 6.30
CA ARG A 69 15.64 5.23 5.72
C ARG A 69 15.71 6.74 5.54
N LEU A 70 14.61 7.38 5.11
CA LEU A 70 14.50 8.84 5.04
C LEU A 70 14.67 9.50 6.42
N LEU A 71 14.25 8.84 7.50
CA LEU A 71 14.42 9.33 8.86
C LEU A 71 15.84 9.17 9.40
N ARG A 72 16.56 8.14 8.99
CA ARG A 72 17.87 7.75 9.58
C ARG A 72 19.08 8.13 8.75
N GLU A 73 18.94 8.19 7.43
CA GLU A 73 20.04 8.39 6.50
C GLU A 73 19.99 9.81 5.88
N VAL A 74 21.10 10.26 5.34
CA VAL A 74 21.20 11.50 4.58
C VAL A 74 21.09 11.15 3.09
N ASP A 75 20.06 11.69 2.43
CA ASP A 75 19.76 11.49 1.01
C ASP A 75 19.92 10.02 0.53
N PRO A 76 19.21 9.05 1.15
CA PRO A 76 19.33 7.66 0.78
C PRO A 76 18.84 7.39 -0.64
N VAL A 77 19.46 6.41 -1.30
CA VAL A 77 18.91 5.81 -2.53
C VAL A 77 18.00 4.66 -2.12
N LEU A 78 16.72 4.82 -2.37
CA LEU A 78 15.67 3.89 -1.99
C LEU A 78 15.39 2.91 -3.13
N ALA A 79 15.40 1.62 -2.82
CA ALA A 79 15.14 0.58 -3.80
C ALA A 79 13.69 0.64 -4.33
N ASP A 80 13.52 0.24 -5.59
CA ASP A 80 12.20 -0.08 -6.12
C ASP A 80 11.64 -1.35 -5.45
N PHE A 81 10.32 -1.50 -5.51
CA PHE A 81 9.61 -2.67 -5.02
C PHE A 81 9.02 -3.43 -6.22
N ASP A 82 9.72 -4.45 -6.67
CA ASP A 82 9.25 -5.33 -7.76
C ASP A 82 8.17 -6.30 -7.26
N GLY A 83 6.94 -5.78 -7.18
CA GLY A 83 5.79 -6.51 -6.67
C GLY A 83 5.45 -7.77 -7.47
N ALA A 84 5.66 -7.75 -8.78
CA ALA A 84 5.38 -8.90 -9.64
C ALA A 84 6.36 -10.06 -9.39
N ARG A 85 7.65 -9.75 -9.25
CA ARG A 85 8.68 -10.74 -8.90
C ARG A 85 8.42 -11.32 -7.51
N ILE A 86 8.18 -10.47 -6.52
CA ILE A 86 7.93 -10.87 -5.13
C ILE A 86 6.68 -11.76 -5.03
N ALA A 87 5.60 -11.43 -5.74
CA ALA A 87 4.38 -12.23 -5.77
C ALA A 87 4.63 -13.65 -6.28
N ARG A 88 5.47 -13.80 -7.30
CA ARG A 88 5.85 -15.12 -7.83
C ARG A 88 6.76 -15.88 -6.86
N GLU A 89 7.82 -15.23 -6.38
CA GLU A 89 8.80 -15.85 -5.47
C GLU A 89 8.17 -16.31 -4.16
N ARG A 90 7.20 -15.55 -3.64
CA ARG A 90 6.49 -15.85 -2.38
C ARG A 90 5.20 -16.65 -2.58
N ALA A 91 4.86 -16.98 -3.82
CA ALA A 91 3.68 -17.78 -4.17
C ALA A 91 2.39 -17.30 -3.47
N TYR A 92 2.06 -16.02 -3.60
CA TYR A 92 0.92 -15.39 -2.89
C TYR A 92 -0.40 -16.15 -3.07
N ARG A 93 -0.65 -16.76 -4.24
CA ARG A 93 -1.88 -17.53 -4.50
C ARG A 93 -2.06 -18.74 -3.60
N SER A 94 -0.97 -19.27 -3.04
CA SER A 94 -1.01 -20.42 -2.13
C SER A 94 -1.12 -20.02 -0.65
N ARG A 95 -1.18 -18.70 -0.37
CA ARG A 95 -1.24 -18.16 0.99
C ARG A 95 -2.68 -17.89 1.44
N SER A 96 -2.86 -17.64 2.74
CA SER A 96 -4.15 -17.29 3.31
C SER A 96 -4.54 -15.84 3.02
N LEU A 97 -5.75 -15.63 2.50
CA LEU A 97 -6.35 -14.31 2.34
C LEU A 97 -6.47 -13.57 3.69
N ALA A 98 -6.96 -14.27 4.71
CA ALA A 98 -7.16 -13.69 6.04
C ALA A 98 -5.85 -13.24 6.68
N GLU A 99 -4.79 -14.05 6.55
CA GLU A 99 -3.45 -13.68 7.05
C GLU A 99 -2.85 -12.49 6.28
N GLY A 100 -3.04 -12.44 4.96
CA GLY A 100 -2.60 -11.31 4.14
C GLY A 100 -3.29 -10.01 4.51
N LEU A 101 -4.60 -10.06 4.73
CA LEU A 101 -5.40 -8.92 5.17
C LEU A 101 -4.96 -8.43 6.57
N ALA A 102 -4.76 -9.36 7.51
CA ALA A 102 -4.27 -9.04 8.85
C ALA A 102 -2.85 -8.41 8.81
N ALA A 103 -1.97 -8.97 7.99
CA ALA A 103 -0.61 -8.47 7.79
C ALA A 103 -0.61 -7.04 7.22
N PHE A 104 -1.46 -6.76 6.23
CA PHE A 104 -1.61 -5.41 5.68
C PHE A 104 -2.15 -4.42 6.71
N ARG A 105 -3.20 -4.79 7.43
CA ARG A 105 -3.78 -3.96 8.49
C ARG A 105 -2.74 -3.55 9.53
N GLU A 106 -1.95 -4.50 10.01
CA GLU A 106 -0.90 -4.25 10.98
C GLU A 106 0.20 -3.33 10.42
N ALA A 107 0.72 -3.63 9.24
CA ALA A 107 1.78 -2.85 8.62
C ALA A 107 1.34 -1.41 8.32
N ARG A 108 0.10 -1.22 7.81
CA ARG A 108 -0.50 0.09 7.56
C ARG A 108 -0.63 0.89 8.86
N ALA A 109 -1.13 0.28 9.92
CA ALA A 109 -1.26 0.93 11.22
C ALA A 109 0.09 1.40 11.79
N GLN A 110 1.14 0.59 11.65
CA GLN A 110 2.50 0.96 12.06
C GLN A 110 3.03 2.16 11.27
N ASN A 111 2.88 2.18 9.95
CA ASN A 111 3.33 3.29 9.14
C ASN A 111 2.54 4.57 9.42
N LEU A 112 1.22 4.49 9.59
CA LEU A 112 0.40 5.65 9.96
C LEU A 112 0.78 6.21 11.34
N THR A 113 1.08 5.36 12.31
CA THR A 113 1.59 5.78 13.61
C THR A 113 2.89 6.58 13.46
N ARG A 114 3.82 6.10 12.64
CA ARG A 114 5.07 6.84 12.35
C ARG A 114 4.81 8.18 11.69
N LEU A 115 3.98 8.22 10.65
CA LEU A 115 3.65 9.45 9.93
C LEU A 115 2.97 10.49 10.83
N ARG A 116 2.08 10.07 11.73
CA ARG A 116 1.39 10.96 12.68
C ARG A 116 2.30 11.52 13.77
N THR A 117 3.41 10.88 14.04
CA THR A 117 4.37 11.29 15.08
C THR A 117 5.55 12.09 14.52
N LEU A 118 5.62 12.31 13.21
CA LEU A 118 6.69 13.09 12.59
C LEU A 118 6.66 14.55 13.06
N THR A 119 7.84 15.06 13.36
CA THR A 119 8.04 16.48 13.65
C THR A 119 8.06 17.32 12.37
N PRO A 120 7.79 18.63 12.44
CA PRO A 120 7.90 19.52 11.27
C PRO A 120 9.27 19.47 10.58
N ALA A 121 10.35 19.20 11.33
CA ALA A 121 11.70 19.11 10.79
C ALA A 121 11.98 17.80 10.03
N GLU A 122 11.23 16.73 10.31
CA GLU A 122 11.41 15.43 9.67
C GLU A 122 10.70 15.34 8.31
N TRP A 123 9.55 15.97 8.15
CA TRP A 123 8.76 15.93 6.93
C TRP A 123 9.52 16.30 5.64
N PRO A 124 10.40 17.33 5.61
CA PRO A 124 11.12 17.72 4.39
C PRO A 124 12.37 16.87 4.10
N ARG A 125 12.66 15.83 4.88
CA ARG A 125 13.83 14.96 4.62
C ARG A 125 13.72 14.29 3.27
N THR A 126 14.83 14.31 2.51
CA THR A 126 14.89 13.91 1.11
C THR A 126 15.65 12.61 0.89
N GLY A 127 15.44 12.03 -0.25
CA GLY A 127 16.17 10.91 -0.82
C GLY A 127 15.86 10.76 -2.30
N SER A 128 16.33 9.70 -2.91
CA SER A 128 16.01 9.35 -4.29
C SER A 128 15.46 7.93 -4.35
N GLN A 129 14.36 7.73 -5.06
CA GLN A 129 13.78 6.41 -5.27
C GLN A 129 14.08 5.94 -6.69
N GLU A 130 14.57 4.72 -6.83
CA GLU A 130 14.78 4.07 -8.12
C GLU A 130 13.49 4.05 -8.95
N GLY A 131 13.59 4.39 -10.22
CA GLY A 131 12.44 4.47 -11.13
C GLY A 131 11.52 5.69 -10.95
N VAL A 132 11.71 6.49 -9.89
CA VAL A 132 10.88 7.68 -9.60
C VAL A 132 11.72 8.96 -9.60
N GLY A 133 12.92 8.94 -9.00
CA GLY A 133 13.78 10.11 -8.82
C GLY A 133 13.69 10.71 -7.42
N PRO A 134 14.00 12.02 -7.27
CA PRO A 134 13.98 12.68 -5.96
C PRO A 134 12.60 12.65 -5.31
N ILE A 135 12.57 12.28 -4.04
CA ILE A 135 11.37 12.32 -3.19
C ILE A 135 11.69 12.92 -1.83
N ALA A 136 10.66 13.40 -1.14
CA ALA A 136 10.73 13.77 0.25
C ALA A 136 9.80 12.89 1.10
N LEU A 137 10.03 12.82 2.40
CA LEU A 137 9.17 12.05 3.31
C LEU A 137 7.72 12.53 3.25
N CYS A 138 7.50 13.83 3.06
CA CYS A 138 6.17 14.41 2.88
C CYS A 138 5.47 14.05 1.56
N ASP A 139 6.13 13.37 0.62
CA ASP A 139 5.49 12.85 -0.58
C ASP A 139 4.89 11.45 -0.35
N ILE A 140 5.37 10.71 0.65
CA ILE A 140 4.98 9.32 0.91
C ILE A 140 3.46 9.15 1.11
N PRO A 141 2.75 9.95 1.92
CA PRO A 141 1.30 9.76 2.10
C PRO A 141 0.51 9.86 0.80
N ALA A 142 0.85 10.81 -0.08
CA ALA A 142 0.20 10.93 -1.39
C ALA A 142 0.53 9.76 -2.32
N MET A 143 1.78 9.28 -2.31
CA MET A 143 2.19 8.09 -3.07
C MET A 143 1.41 6.85 -2.63
N MET A 144 1.24 6.65 -1.31
CA MET A 144 0.44 5.56 -0.75
C MET A 144 -1.02 5.65 -1.21
N ALA A 145 -1.63 6.84 -1.18
CA ALA A 145 -3.02 7.05 -1.57
C ALA A 145 -3.24 6.82 -3.07
N GLU A 146 -2.33 7.29 -3.92
CA GLU A 146 -2.38 7.04 -5.36
C GLU A 146 -2.29 5.54 -5.68
N HIS A 147 -1.43 4.82 -4.98
CA HIS A 147 -1.29 3.37 -5.11
C HIS A 147 -2.56 2.63 -4.65
N ASP A 148 -3.10 2.99 -3.48
CA ASP A 148 -4.36 2.45 -2.97
C ASP A 148 -5.52 2.68 -3.96
N ALA A 149 -5.59 3.86 -4.58
CA ALA A 149 -6.61 4.18 -5.57
C ALA A 149 -6.53 3.26 -6.80
N GLY A 150 -5.34 2.93 -7.28
CA GLY A 150 -5.12 1.96 -8.34
C GLY A 150 -5.66 0.58 -7.97
N HIS A 151 -5.32 0.09 -6.78
CA HIS A 151 -5.80 -1.20 -6.28
C HIS A 151 -7.32 -1.22 -6.07
N ARG A 152 -7.93 -0.12 -5.60
CA ARG A 152 -9.40 -0.01 -5.51
C ARG A 152 -10.07 -0.18 -6.88
N GLN A 153 -9.49 0.37 -7.94
CA GLN A 153 -10.00 0.21 -9.31
C GLN A 153 -9.91 -1.25 -9.78
N GLU A 154 -8.77 -1.90 -9.56
CA GLU A 154 -8.59 -3.32 -9.89
C GLU A 154 -9.58 -4.22 -9.14
N ILE A 155 -9.75 -3.97 -7.83
CA ILE A 155 -10.68 -4.72 -6.97
C ILE A 155 -12.13 -4.50 -7.41
N ALA A 156 -12.53 -3.27 -7.74
CA ALA A 156 -13.86 -2.98 -8.25
C ALA A 156 -14.13 -3.72 -9.57
N ALA A 157 -13.16 -3.77 -10.48
CA ALA A 157 -13.25 -4.53 -11.72
C ALA A 157 -13.37 -6.05 -11.45
N TRP A 158 -12.62 -6.57 -10.49
CA TRP A 158 -12.70 -7.97 -10.09
C TRP A 158 -14.09 -8.32 -9.54
N LEU A 159 -14.65 -7.49 -8.65
CA LEU A 159 -15.98 -7.65 -8.07
C LEU A 159 -17.07 -7.64 -9.15
N HIS A 160 -17.00 -6.70 -10.08
CA HIS A 160 -17.94 -6.62 -11.21
C HIS A 160 -17.86 -7.87 -12.09
N GLY A 161 -16.67 -8.35 -12.39
CA GLY A 161 -16.47 -9.59 -13.15
C GLY A 161 -16.96 -10.85 -12.43
N ARG A 162 -16.97 -10.85 -11.07
CA ARG A 162 -17.53 -11.95 -10.27
C ARG A 162 -19.05 -12.03 -10.38
N GLU A 163 -19.74 -10.89 -10.35
CA GLU A 163 -21.21 -10.83 -10.48
C GLU A 163 -21.71 -11.32 -11.85
N ALA A 164 -20.86 -11.21 -12.88
CA ALA A 164 -21.18 -11.64 -14.24
C ALA A 164 -20.91 -13.15 -14.51
N ARG A 165 -20.34 -13.88 -13.53
CA ARG A 165 -20.04 -15.33 -13.60
C ARG A 165 -21.08 -16.15 -12.88
#